data_936f6b1c1f9794c2b2c1dd9a1f41dcfc
#
_entry.id   936f6b1c1f9794c2b2c1dd9a1f41dcfc
#
_cell.length_a   1.000
_cell.length_b   1.000
_cell.length_c   1.000
_cell.angle_alpha   90.00
_cell.angle_beta   90.00
_cell.angle_gamma   90.00
#
_symmetry.space_group_name_H-M   'P 1'
#
loop_
_entity.id
_entity.type
_entity.pdbx_description
1 polymer ?
#
loop_
_entity_poly.entity_id
_entity_poly.type
_entity_poly.pdbx_seq_one_letter_code
_entity_poly.pdbx_strand_id
1 'polypeptide(L)'
;MTFRFLALLPLIALPAAAATVSTFAGTGQAGYSGEGDAATVAHINNPFGVVRGPDGNIWFCEYTGQRVRKVTVDGKIHTVAGNGQKGHTGDGGPALQASFNLPHEIRFDPAGDLYIVDMGNHAVRKVALKTGVITTFAGTGKPGYFGDGGPAKDATFKQPHSIQFDPAGDLFICDIGNHVIRKVNMKTGVISTFAGTGKAGPTPDGSPIAGTPLNGPRSLDFDATGNLWLATREGNQVFKFDLKAGKIQHIVGTGKKGFTGHGGPAKEATLSGPKGIAVAPNGNIYLADTESHSVRMVDVKKGTLELICGTGEKGDGPDGDPLKCQLARLHGLWVDRDGSVFIGDSEAHRVRVIRP
;
A
#
# COMPACT_ATOMS: atom_id res chain seq x y z
N MET A 1 9.88 -43.49 -54.29
CA MET A 1 9.13 -42.58 -53.45
C MET A 1 9.37 -43.00 -52.00
N THR A 2 10.24 -42.32 -51.27
CA THR A 2 10.64 -42.66 -49.87
C THR A 2 9.95 -41.68 -48.96
N PHE A 3 8.92 -42.12 -48.23
CA PHE A 3 8.26 -41.29 -47.22
C PHE A 3 9.13 -41.23 -45.96
N ARG A 4 9.60 -40.01 -45.61
CA ARG A 4 10.23 -39.74 -44.32
C ARG A 4 9.11 -39.42 -43.30
N PHE A 5 8.96 -40.29 -42.33
CA PHE A 5 8.17 -39.98 -41.14
C PHE A 5 8.93 -38.99 -40.24
N LEU A 6 8.40 -37.80 -40.10
CA LEU A 6 8.86 -36.84 -39.09
C LEU A 6 8.22 -37.23 -37.74
N ALA A 7 9.02 -37.76 -36.81
CA ALA A 7 8.55 -38.01 -35.45
C ALA A 7 8.38 -36.66 -34.71
N LEU A 8 7.14 -36.30 -34.41
CA LEU A 8 6.87 -35.22 -33.46
C LEU A 8 7.25 -35.71 -32.04
N LEU A 9 8.32 -35.16 -31.47
CA LEU A 9 8.61 -35.29 -30.05
C LEU A 9 7.53 -34.55 -29.26
N PRO A 10 6.96 -35.15 -28.20
CA PRO A 10 6.02 -34.45 -27.35
C PRO A 10 6.75 -33.28 -26.61
N LEU A 11 6.18 -32.10 -26.73
CA LEU A 11 6.61 -30.93 -25.93
C LEU A 11 6.28 -31.26 -24.47
N ILE A 12 7.29 -31.62 -23.67
CA ILE A 12 7.13 -31.76 -22.21
C ILE A 12 6.96 -30.35 -21.66
N ALA A 13 5.72 -29.98 -21.33
CA ALA A 13 5.45 -28.78 -20.59
C ALA A 13 6.12 -28.93 -19.21
N LEU A 14 7.15 -28.13 -18.92
CA LEU A 14 7.70 -28.02 -17.60
C LEU A 14 6.57 -27.53 -16.67
N PRO A 15 6.40 -28.14 -15.49
CA PRO A 15 5.43 -27.61 -14.51
C PRO A 15 5.82 -26.17 -14.18
N ALA A 16 4.84 -25.26 -14.16
CA ALA A 16 5.07 -23.92 -13.64
C ALA A 16 5.64 -24.04 -12.23
N ALA A 17 6.71 -23.32 -11.95
CA ALA A 17 7.28 -23.31 -10.60
C ALA A 17 6.19 -22.89 -9.61
N ALA A 18 6.10 -23.56 -8.47
CA ALA A 18 5.19 -23.16 -7.41
C ALA A 18 5.64 -21.80 -6.84
N ALA A 19 4.70 -20.91 -6.57
CA ALA A 19 5.00 -19.62 -5.96
C ALA A 19 5.77 -19.80 -4.62
N THR A 20 6.74 -18.95 -4.39
CA THR A 20 7.56 -19.00 -3.16
C THR A 20 7.55 -17.66 -2.44
N VAL A 21 7.52 -17.67 -1.11
CA VAL A 21 7.76 -16.48 -0.27
C VAL A 21 9.17 -16.50 0.28
N SER A 22 9.81 -15.35 0.35
CA SER A 22 11.14 -15.20 0.96
C SER A 22 11.28 -13.85 1.64
N THR A 23 12.19 -13.79 2.62
CA THR A 23 12.62 -12.53 3.24
C THR A 23 13.42 -11.71 2.22
N PHE A 24 12.97 -10.49 1.96
CA PHE A 24 13.63 -9.52 1.08
C PHE A 24 14.51 -8.54 1.85
N ALA A 25 14.04 -8.08 3.03
CA ALA A 25 14.79 -7.23 3.94
C ALA A 25 14.37 -7.49 5.40
N GLY A 26 15.29 -7.26 6.32
CA GLY A 26 15.06 -7.40 7.75
C GLY A 26 15.42 -8.76 8.31
N THR A 27 15.87 -8.78 9.57
CA THR A 27 16.27 -9.98 10.31
C THR A 27 15.14 -10.56 11.17
N GLY A 28 14.00 -9.86 11.28
CA GLY A 28 12.94 -10.17 12.25
C GLY A 28 13.14 -9.48 13.60
N GLN A 29 14.22 -8.72 13.77
CA GLN A 29 14.46 -7.94 14.98
C GLN A 29 14.22 -6.46 14.71
N ALA A 30 13.42 -5.83 15.58
CA ALA A 30 13.21 -4.39 15.53
C ALA A 30 14.53 -3.64 15.77
N GLY A 31 14.81 -2.63 14.97
CA GLY A 31 16.02 -1.83 15.15
C GLY A 31 16.39 -1.00 13.94
N TYR A 32 17.62 -0.50 13.96
CA TYR A 32 18.21 0.26 12.86
C TYR A 32 19.67 -0.15 12.72
N SER A 33 19.98 -0.84 11.65
CA SER A 33 21.37 -1.21 11.29
C SER A 33 21.50 -1.47 9.79
N GLY A 34 22.68 -1.85 9.36
CA GLY A 34 22.95 -2.35 8.01
C GLY A 34 23.01 -1.29 6.93
N GLU A 35 23.28 -0.01 7.26
CA GLU A 35 23.42 1.05 6.25
C GLU A 35 24.53 0.71 5.25
N GLY A 36 24.15 0.50 3.98
CA GLY A 36 25.05 0.08 2.90
C GLY A 36 25.33 -1.43 2.85
N ASP A 37 24.83 -2.22 3.80
CA ASP A 37 24.99 -3.68 3.83
C ASP A 37 23.82 -4.40 3.13
N ALA A 38 23.90 -5.74 3.08
CA ALA A 38 22.82 -6.57 2.56
C ALA A 38 21.53 -6.38 3.38
N ALA A 39 20.41 -6.13 2.72
CA ALA A 39 19.14 -5.83 3.37
C ALA A 39 18.63 -6.97 4.27
N THR A 40 18.99 -8.22 3.98
CA THR A 40 18.58 -9.40 4.74
C THR A 40 19.25 -9.54 6.09
N VAL A 41 20.37 -8.82 6.34
CA VAL A 41 21.07 -8.80 7.64
C VAL A 41 20.85 -7.50 8.41
N ALA A 42 20.07 -6.56 7.85
CA ALA A 42 19.76 -5.30 8.49
C ALA A 42 18.63 -5.45 9.53
N HIS A 43 18.70 -4.69 10.61
CA HIS A 43 17.54 -4.49 11.47
C HIS A 43 16.68 -3.37 10.89
N ILE A 44 15.39 -3.66 10.72
CA ILE A 44 14.38 -2.70 10.28
C ILE A 44 13.24 -2.65 11.32
N ASN A 45 12.47 -1.56 11.32
CA ASN A 45 11.53 -1.37 12.40
C ASN A 45 10.11 -1.08 11.88
N ASN A 46 9.25 -2.09 11.90
CA ASN A 46 7.86 -1.99 11.49
C ASN A 46 7.72 -1.45 10.05
N PRO A 47 8.12 -2.18 8.99
CA PRO A 47 7.99 -1.71 7.63
C PRO A 47 6.53 -1.59 7.22
N PHE A 48 6.16 -0.40 6.73
CA PHE A 48 4.86 -0.05 6.16
C PHE A 48 5.04 0.27 4.68
N GLY A 49 4.14 0.99 4.06
CA GLY A 49 4.14 1.47 2.69
C GLY A 49 5.29 1.02 1.79
N VAL A 50 5.17 -0.16 1.18
CA VAL A 50 6.19 -0.70 0.26
C VAL A 50 5.85 -0.29 -1.16
N VAL A 51 6.85 0.15 -1.94
CA VAL A 51 6.66 0.55 -3.34
C VAL A 51 7.95 0.41 -4.14
N ARG A 52 7.85 0.14 -5.45
CA ARG A 52 8.98 0.28 -6.34
C ARG A 52 9.17 1.74 -6.75
N GLY A 53 10.35 2.27 -6.50
CA GLY A 53 10.71 3.61 -6.89
C GLY A 53 11.04 3.77 -8.38
N PRO A 54 11.11 5.01 -8.88
CA PRO A 54 11.46 5.31 -10.26
C PRO A 54 12.90 4.89 -10.62
N ASP A 55 13.74 4.68 -9.60
CA ASP A 55 15.10 4.17 -9.69
C ASP A 55 15.18 2.63 -9.78
N GLY A 56 14.03 1.93 -9.82
CA GLY A 56 13.94 0.49 -9.86
C GLY A 56 14.16 -0.22 -8.52
N ASN A 57 14.46 0.51 -7.46
CA ASN A 57 14.66 -0.01 -6.11
C ASN A 57 13.33 -0.22 -5.38
N ILE A 58 13.33 -1.07 -4.34
CA ILE A 58 12.18 -1.20 -3.44
C ILE A 58 12.36 -0.25 -2.27
N TRP A 59 11.36 0.61 -2.07
CA TRP A 59 11.32 1.60 -1.01
C TRP A 59 10.24 1.25 0.00
N PHE A 60 10.46 1.58 1.27
CA PHE A 60 9.47 1.41 2.33
C PHE A 60 9.69 2.43 3.45
N CYS A 61 8.64 2.73 4.20
CA CYS A 61 8.77 3.50 5.42
C CYS A 61 8.81 2.57 6.65
N GLU A 62 9.55 3.00 7.67
CA GLU A 62 9.61 2.35 8.98
C GLU A 62 8.72 3.11 9.96
N TYR A 63 7.54 2.56 10.25
CA TYR A 63 6.49 3.21 11.04
C TYR A 63 6.98 3.67 12.42
N THR A 64 7.58 2.79 13.20
CA THR A 64 8.17 3.12 14.51
C THR A 64 9.66 3.47 14.42
N GLY A 65 10.30 3.21 13.28
CA GLY A 65 11.67 3.61 12.99
C GLY A 65 11.83 5.06 12.55
N GLN A 66 10.74 5.75 12.25
CA GLN A 66 10.71 7.17 11.83
C GLN A 66 11.64 7.46 10.64
N ARG A 67 11.67 6.53 9.64
CA ARG A 67 12.55 6.61 8.47
C ARG A 67 11.86 6.15 7.19
N VAL A 68 12.44 6.53 6.08
CA VAL A 68 12.21 5.88 4.78
C VAL A 68 13.52 5.22 4.36
N ARG A 69 13.43 3.94 4.01
CA ARG A 69 14.55 3.13 3.54
C ARG A 69 14.32 2.69 2.10
N LYS A 70 15.39 2.35 1.40
CA LYS A 70 15.33 1.66 0.11
C LYS A 70 16.30 0.49 0.08
N VAL A 71 15.93 -0.54 -0.66
CA VAL A 71 16.78 -1.68 -1.00
C VAL A 71 17.10 -1.58 -2.49
N THR A 72 18.38 -1.45 -2.80
CA THR A 72 18.87 -1.34 -4.17
C THR A 72 18.82 -2.68 -4.90
N VAL A 73 18.89 -2.66 -6.22
CA VAL A 73 18.84 -3.89 -7.05
C VAL A 73 19.97 -4.89 -6.74
N ASP A 74 21.10 -4.43 -6.18
CA ASP A 74 22.18 -5.27 -5.68
C ASP A 74 21.95 -5.75 -4.23
N GLY A 75 20.76 -5.52 -3.67
CA GLY A 75 20.32 -6.03 -2.38
C GLY A 75 20.82 -5.23 -1.16
N LYS A 76 21.37 -4.04 -1.35
CA LYS A 76 21.85 -3.19 -0.24
C LYS A 76 20.77 -2.25 0.26
N ILE A 77 20.74 -2.02 1.58
CA ILE A 77 19.75 -1.13 2.20
C ILE A 77 20.34 0.24 2.54
N HIS A 78 19.57 1.29 2.27
CA HIS A 78 19.97 2.67 2.54
C HIS A 78 18.83 3.48 3.14
N THR A 79 19.16 4.42 4.02
CA THR A 79 18.23 5.44 4.53
C THR A 79 18.14 6.59 3.52
N VAL A 80 16.93 7.05 3.26
CA VAL A 80 16.68 8.15 2.30
C VAL A 80 16.11 9.38 2.98
N ALA A 81 15.30 9.19 4.00
CA ALA A 81 14.73 10.27 4.79
C ALA A 81 14.50 9.83 6.22
N GLY A 82 14.54 10.78 7.15
CA GLY A 82 14.31 10.55 8.56
C GLY A 82 15.57 10.26 9.36
N ASN A 83 15.68 10.93 10.52
CA ASN A 83 16.80 10.77 11.45
C ASN A 83 16.51 9.75 12.56
N GLY A 84 15.30 9.13 12.57
CA GLY A 84 14.86 8.18 13.57
C GLY A 84 14.25 8.81 14.82
N GLN A 85 14.20 10.12 14.91
CA GLN A 85 13.57 10.82 16.02
C GLN A 85 12.10 11.09 15.71
N LYS A 86 11.23 10.93 16.70
CA LYS A 86 9.85 11.32 16.61
C LYS A 86 9.74 12.85 16.64
N GLY A 87 9.06 13.43 15.65
CA GLY A 87 8.89 14.89 15.57
C GLY A 87 8.33 15.33 14.22
N HIS A 88 8.26 16.66 14.03
CA HIS A 88 7.83 17.30 12.79
C HIS A 88 8.80 18.44 12.45
N THR A 89 10.03 18.09 12.07
CA THR A 89 11.10 19.06 11.79
C THR A 89 11.74 18.79 10.43
N GLY A 90 12.64 19.68 10.01
CA GLY A 90 13.50 19.50 8.86
C GLY A 90 13.00 20.13 7.55
N ASP A 91 11.87 20.84 7.56
CA ASP A 91 11.39 21.51 6.33
C ASP A 91 12.41 22.53 5.81
N GLY A 92 12.64 22.49 4.49
CA GLY A 92 13.63 23.31 3.80
C GLY A 92 15.07 22.80 3.91
N GLY A 93 15.30 21.71 4.66
CA GLY A 93 16.61 21.09 4.86
C GLY A 93 16.72 19.68 4.27
N PRO A 94 17.87 19.01 4.53
CA PRO A 94 18.12 17.65 4.07
C PRO A 94 17.14 16.64 4.66
N ALA A 95 16.52 15.79 3.82
CA ALA A 95 15.55 14.78 4.23
C ALA A 95 16.09 13.80 5.28
N LEU A 96 17.40 13.49 5.25
CA LEU A 96 18.07 12.64 6.24
C LEU A 96 18.09 13.23 7.66
N GLN A 97 17.93 14.55 7.80
CA GLN A 97 17.90 15.24 9.08
C GLN A 97 16.49 15.51 9.60
N ALA A 98 15.47 15.24 8.80
CA ALA A 98 14.07 15.42 9.17
C ALA A 98 13.65 14.43 10.25
N SER A 99 12.68 14.82 11.07
CA SER A 99 11.96 13.92 11.97
C SER A 99 10.55 13.65 11.47
N PHE A 100 10.08 12.44 11.69
CA PHE A 100 8.72 11.98 11.38
C PHE A 100 7.99 11.54 12.65
N ASN A 101 6.69 11.38 12.53
CA ASN A 101 5.88 10.77 13.57
C ASN A 101 4.97 9.71 12.93
N LEU A 102 5.42 8.46 12.98
CA LEU A 102 4.72 7.31 12.43
C LEU A 102 4.49 7.44 10.90
N PRO A 103 5.56 7.53 10.07
CA PRO A 103 5.44 7.55 8.62
C PRO A 103 4.77 6.27 8.14
N HIS A 104 3.70 6.42 7.32
CA HIS A 104 2.76 5.32 7.13
C HIS A 104 2.71 4.79 5.69
N GLU A 105 2.76 5.66 4.71
CA GLU A 105 2.69 5.33 3.29
C GLU A 105 3.63 6.24 2.51
N ILE A 106 4.15 5.72 1.41
CA ILE A 106 5.01 6.47 0.49
C ILE A 106 4.57 6.25 -0.94
N ARG A 107 4.64 7.30 -1.76
CA ARG A 107 4.41 7.23 -3.21
C ARG A 107 5.31 8.23 -3.92
N PHE A 108 5.51 8.01 -5.21
CA PHE A 108 6.24 8.93 -6.08
C PHE A 108 5.27 9.65 -7.01
N ASP A 109 5.50 10.94 -7.21
CA ASP A 109 4.79 11.68 -8.24
C ASP A 109 5.36 11.33 -9.64
N PRO A 110 4.69 11.76 -10.74
CA PRO A 110 5.19 11.52 -12.09
C PRO A 110 6.56 12.14 -12.39
N ALA A 111 7.00 13.14 -11.62
CA ALA A 111 8.33 13.74 -11.72
C ALA A 111 9.42 12.94 -10.98
N GLY A 112 9.02 11.95 -10.17
CA GLY A 112 9.89 11.09 -9.39
C GLY A 112 10.19 11.60 -7.99
N ASP A 113 9.53 12.66 -7.51
CA ASP A 113 9.67 13.11 -6.12
C ASP A 113 8.88 12.21 -5.16
N LEU A 114 9.42 12.04 -3.96
CA LEU A 114 8.86 11.16 -2.93
C LEU A 114 7.87 11.91 -2.05
N TYR A 115 6.67 11.34 -1.88
CA TYR A 115 5.66 11.81 -0.92
C TYR A 115 5.51 10.79 0.21
N ILE A 116 5.43 11.29 1.44
CA ILE A 116 5.42 10.49 2.67
C ILE A 116 4.22 10.93 3.51
N VAL A 117 3.36 9.99 3.85
CA VAL A 117 2.30 10.23 4.84
C VAL A 117 2.95 10.23 6.22
N ASP A 118 3.06 11.39 6.84
CA ASP A 118 3.55 11.59 8.21
C ASP A 118 2.35 11.59 9.15
N MET A 119 1.81 10.38 9.39
CA MET A 119 0.48 10.13 9.94
C MET A 119 0.26 10.78 11.30
N GLY A 120 1.21 10.61 12.22
CA GLY A 120 1.10 11.16 13.57
C GLY A 120 1.31 12.68 13.64
N ASN A 121 1.82 13.27 12.55
CA ASN A 121 1.91 14.72 12.35
C ASN A 121 0.76 15.27 11.49
N HIS A 122 -0.22 14.44 11.13
CA HIS A 122 -1.40 14.87 10.36
C HIS A 122 -1.02 15.62 9.07
N ALA A 123 0.03 15.15 8.37
CA ALA A 123 0.62 15.82 7.23
C ALA A 123 1.06 14.85 6.13
N VAL A 124 1.26 15.38 4.94
CA VAL A 124 2.00 14.75 3.85
C VAL A 124 3.27 15.54 3.62
N ARG A 125 4.42 14.87 3.68
CA ARG A 125 5.74 15.47 3.42
C ARG A 125 6.19 15.12 2.00
N LYS A 126 6.94 16.02 1.38
CA LYS A 126 7.53 15.82 0.06
C LYS A 126 9.04 15.91 0.16
N VAL A 127 9.75 14.95 -0.44
CA VAL A 127 11.21 15.00 -0.67
C VAL A 127 11.46 15.19 -2.15
N ALA A 128 12.06 16.31 -2.51
CA ALA A 128 12.59 16.55 -3.86
C ALA A 128 13.85 15.70 -4.04
N LEU A 129 13.75 14.54 -4.68
CA LEU A 129 14.84 13.55 -4.72
C LEU A 129 16.12 14.08 -5.41
N LYS A 130 15.95 15.01 -6.36
CA LYS A 130 17.09 15.63 -7.06
C LYS A 130 17.96 16.48 -6.13
N THR A 131 17.37 17.12 -5.12
CA THR A 131 18.07 18.02 -4.18
C THR A 131 18.24 17.44 -2.79
N GLY A 132 17.46 16.41 -2.46
CA GLY A 132 17.38 15.83 -1.12
C GLY A 132 16.64 16.70 -0.09
N VAL A 133 15.99 17.79 -0.53
CA VAL A 133 15.28 18.71 0.35
C VAL A 133 13.87 18.20 0.64
N ILE A 134 13.49 18.22 1.94
CA ILE A 134 12.14 17.88 2.41
C ILE A 134 11.32 19.12 2.73
N THR A 135 10.01 19.05 2.48
CA THR A 135 9.03 20.09 2.86
C THR A 135 7.72 19.47 3.27
N THR A 136 6.91 20.17 4.06
CA THR A 136 5.51 19.83 4.27
C THR A 136 4.70 20.24 3.03
N PHE A 137 4.13 19.25 2.35
CA PHE A 137 3.33 19.45 1.14
C PHE A 137 1.87 19.76 1.43
N ALA A 138 1.26 19.01 2.36
CA ALA A 138 -0.14 19.19 2.75
C ALA A 138 -0.31 18.94 4.26
N GLY A 139 -1.21 19.70 4.88
CA GLY A 139 -1.50 19.60 6.30
C GLY A 139 -0.72 20.58 7.16
N THR A 140 -1.40 21.13 8.17
CA THR A 140 -0.82 22.12 9.12
C THR A 140 -0.09 21.46 10.29
N GLY A 141 -0.07 20.14 10.40
CA GLY A 141 0.45 19.41 11.56
C GLY A 141 -0.56 19.31 12.73
N LYS A 142 -1.74 19.89 12.59
CA LYS A 142 -2.81 19.84 13.62
C LYS A 142 -3.93 18.89 13.17
N PRO A 143 -4.51 18.08 14.08
CA PRO A 143 -5.65 17.24 13.74
C PRO A 143 -6.89 18.09 13.43
N GLY A 144 -7.66 17.71 12.43
CA GLY A 144 -8.90 18.40 12.05
C GLY A 144 -9.44 17.97 10.70
N TYR A 145 -10.55 18.62 10.29
CA TYR A 145 -11.18 18.47 8.98
C TYR A 145 -11.53 19.85 8.43
N PHE A 146 -10.59 20.47 7.76
CA PHE A 146 -10.71 21.84 7.24
C PHE A 146 -9.88 22.01 5.97
N GLY A 147 -10.14 23.08 5.21
CA GLY A 147 -9.29 23.58 4.15
C GLY A 147 -9.77 23.26 2.74
N ASP A 148 -10.97 22.68 2.54
CA ASP A 148 -11.53 22.47 1.19
C ASP A 148 -11.67 23.78 0.43
N GLY A 149 -11.24 23.77 -0.83
CA GLY A 149 -11.22 24.95 -1.70
C GLY A 149 -10.00 25.86 -1.51
N GLY A 150 -9.14 25.57 -0.53
CA GLY A 150 -7.91 26.32 -0.25
C GLY A 150 -6.63 25.54 -0.58
N PRO A 151 -5.45 26.11 -0.27
CA PRO A 151 -4.17 25.45 -0.44
C PRO A 151 -4.03 24.19 0.45
N ALA A 152 -3.52 23.09 -0.11
CA ALA A 152 -3.38 21.83 0.62
C ALA A 152 -2.49 21.96 1.88
N LYS A 153 -1.48 22.83 1.87
CA LYS A 153 -0.59 23.10 3.01
C LYS A 153 -1.33 23.70 4.22
N ASP A 154 -2.45 24.38 3.99
CA ASP A 154 -3.25 25.05 5.02
C ASP A 154 -4.43 24.17 5.50
N ALA A 155 -4.59 22.98 4.93
CA ALA A 155 -5.61 22.01 5.32
C ALA A 155 -5.27 21.31 6.64
N THR A 156 -6.28 20.72 7.27
CA THR A 156 -6.08 19.83 8.42
C THR A 156 -6.57 18.43 8.07
N PHE A 157 -5.84 17.42 8.56
CA PHE A 157 -6.18 16.00 8.47
C PHE A 157 -6.34 15.40 9.85
N LYS A 158 -6.93 14.22 9.93
CA LYS A 158 -6.98 13.43 11.17
C LYS A 158 -6.47 12.03 10.88
N GLN A 159 -5.16 11.84 11.14
CA GLN A 159 -4.46 10.59 10.89
C GLN A 159 -4.60 10.13 9.42
N PRO A 160 -4.06 10.87 8.44
CA PRO A 160 -4.01 10.39 7.06
C PRO A 160 -3.19 9.09 7.00
N HIS A 161 -3.59 8.11 6.18
CA HIS A 161 -2.95 6.80 6.18
C HIS A 161 -2.35 6.42 4.83
N SER A 162 -3.05 6.67 3.75
CA SER A 162 -2.61 6.29 2.40
C SER A 162 -2.72 7.44 1.44
N ILE A 163 -1.83 7.45 0.48
CA ILE A 163 -1.82 8.40 -0.65
C ILE A 163 -1.61 7.64 -1.95
N GLN A 164 -2.17 8.16 -3.05
CA GLN A 164 -1.89 7.69 -4.40
C GLN A 164 -2.14 8.80 -5.41
N PHE A 165 -1.36 8.81 -6.48
CA PHE A 165 -1.58 9.70 -7.62
C PHE A 165 -2.51 9.03 -8.63
N ASP A 166 -3.48 9.79 -9.14
CA ASP A 166 -4.27 9.33 -10.26
C ASP A 166 -3.46 9.43 -11.58
N PRO A 167 -3.92 8.83 -12.69
CA PRO A 167 -3.23 8.94 -13.98
C PRO A 167 -3.06 10.36 -14.51
N ALA A 168 -3.83 11.33 -14.01
CA ALA A 168 -3.70 12.76 -14.35
C ALA A 168 -2.64 13.46 -13.49
N GLY A 169 -2.14 12.79 -12.46
CA GLY A 169 -1.12 13.26 -11.52
C GLY A 169 -1.67 13.99 -10.31
N ASP A 170 -2.99 14.01 -10.06
CA ASP A 170 -3.58 14.57 -8.85
C ASP A 170 -3.41 13.60 -7.67
N LEU A 171 -3.18 14.14 -6.46
CA LEU A 171 -2.94 13.35 -5.26
C LEU A 171 -4.23 13.07 -4.49
N PHE A 172 -4.49 11.79 -4.20
CA PHE A 172 -5.57 11.35 -3.34
C PHE A 172 -5.04 10.91 -1.98
N ILE A 173 -5.76 11.24 -0.90
CA ILE A 173 -5.33 11.03 0.49
C ILE A 173 -6.47 10.37 1.26
N CYS A 174 -6.25 9.18 1.84
CA CYS A 174 -7.16 8.59 2.81
C CYS A 174 -7.02 9.29 4.16
N ASP A 175 -7.95 10.15 4.51
CA ASP A 175 -8.04 10.83 5.80
C ASP A 175 -8.97 10.04 6.74
N ILE A 176 -8.46 8.92 7.26
CA ILE A 176 -9.25 7.87 7.91
C ILE A 176 -10.01 8.36 9.13
N GLY A 177 -9.39 9.20 9.97
CA GLY A 177 -10.01 9.73 11.18
C GLY A 177 -11.15 10.72 10.90
N ASN A 178 -11.23 11.21 9.67
CA ASN A 178 -12.35 12.03 9.17
C ASN A 178 -13.30 11.26 8.24
N HIS A 179 -13.06 9.98 8.00
CA HIS A 179 -13.89 9.13 7.14
C HIS A 179 -14.09 9.68 5.73
N VAL A 180 -13.06 10.30 5.16
CA VAL A 180 -13.07 10.90 3.82
C VAL A 180 -11.83 10.54 3.01
N ILE A 181 -11.97 10.65 1.68
CA ILE A 181 -10.85 10.75 0.76
C ILE A 181 -10.73 12.21 0.32
N ARG A 182 -9.56 12.80 0.51
CA ARG A 182 -9.25 14.15 0.03
C ARG A 182 -8.50 14.07 -1.29
N LYS A 183 -8.70 15.05 -2.15
CA LYS A 183 -7.99 15.18 -3.42
C LYS A 183 -7.27 16.53 -3.49
N VAL A 184 -5.99 16.53 -3.87
CA VAL A 184 -5.23 17.73 -4.17
C VAL A 184 -5.04 17.81 -5.68
N ASN A 185 -5.50 18.89 -6.28
CA ASN A 185 -5.18 19.22 -7.65
C ASN A 185 -3.72 19.70 -7.70
N MET A 186 -2.84 18.91 -8.33
CA MET A 186 -1.40 19.17 -8.30
C MET A 186 -0.96 20.38 -9.13
N LYS A 187 -1.81 20.86 -10.06
CA LYS A 187 -1.51 22.06 -10.85
C LYS A 187 -1.80 23.35 -10.08
N THR A 188 -2.86 23.35 -9.25
CA THR A 188 -3.31 24.54 -8.51
C THR A 188 -2.91 24.52 -7.04
N GLY A 189 -2.56 23.34 -6.49
CA GLY A 189 -2.32 23.12 -5.06
C GLY A 189 -3.59 23.14 -4.20
N VAL A 190 -4.78 23.20 -4.82
CA VAL A 190 -6.06 23.27 -4.10
C VAL A 190 -6.50 21.87 -3.66
N ILE A 191 -6.90 21.76 -2.39
CA ILE A 191 -7.46 20.53 -1.82
C ILE A 191 -8.99 20.58 -1.76
N SER A 192 -9.62 19.41 -1.91
CA SER A 192 -11.07 19.23 -1.74
C SER A 192 -11.39 17.85 -1.19
N THR A 193 -12.57 17.69 -0.60
CA THR A 193 -13.12 16.37 -0.28
C THR A 193 -13.62 15.70 -1.56
N PHE A 194 -13.07 14.54 -1.88
CA PHE A 194 -13.44 13.76 -3.05
C PHE A 194 -14.58 12.77 -2.75
N ALA A 195 -14.51 12.06 -1.62
CA ALA A 195 -15.52 11.08 -1.20
C ALA A 195 -15.61 11.00 0.32
N GLY A 196 -16.74 10.51 0.82
CA GLY A 196 -17.04 10.48 2.26
C GLY A 196 -17.81 11.72 2.69
N THR A 197 -18.36 11.66 3.91
CA THR A 197 -19.23 12.72 4.47
C THR A 197 -18.68 13.35 5.75
N GLY A 198 -17.48 12.93 6.19
CA GLY A 198 -16.94 13.31 7.50
C GLY A 198 -17.47 12.45 8.65
N LYS A 199 -18.34 11.49 8.37
CA LYS A 199 -18.92 10.58 9.37
C LYS A 199 -18.83 9.14 8.87
N ALA A 200 -18.52 8.21 9.80
CA ALA A 200 -18.59 6.79 9.51
C ALA A 200 -20.03 6.37 9.17
N GLY A 201 -20.16 5.47 8.21
CA GLY A 201 -21.47 4.93 7.85
C GLY A 201 -21.36 3.88 6.75
N PRO A 202 -22.47 3.21 6.44
CA PRO A 202 -22.51 2.21 5.39
C PRO A 202 -22.29 2.83 4.01
N THR A 203 -21.62 2.07 3.14
CA THR A 203 -21.37 2.43 1.74
C THR A 203 -22.14 1.44 0.85
N PRO A 204 -23.43 1.70 0.53
CA PRO A 204 -24.25 0.78 -0.28
C PRO A 204 -23.69 0.63 -1.71
N ASP A 205 -23.85 -0.56 -2.29
CA ASP A 205 -23.47 -0.84 -3.69
C ASP A 205 -24.26 0.06 -4.65
N GLY A 206 -23.58 0.63 -5.64
CA GLY A 206 -24.18 1.54 -6.63
C GLY A 206 -24.40 2.97 -6.15
N SER A 207 -24.01 3.32 -4.93
CA SER A 207 -24.12 4.69 -4.39
C SER A 207 -23.30 5.70 -5.20
N PRO A 208 -23.72 6.99 -5.22
CA PRO A 208 -22.89 8.05 -5.81
C PRO A 208 -21.59 8.25 -5.00
N ILE A 209 -20.52 8.67 -5.64
CA ILE A 209 -19.24 8.95 -4.95
C ILE A 209 -19.40 10.10 -3.98
N ALA A 210 -20.03 11.19 -4.42
CA ALA A 210 -20.27 12.35 -3.56
C ALA A 210 -21.44 12.07 -2.60
N GLY A 211 -21.28 12.44 -1.32
CA GLY A 211 -22.34 12.36 -0.32
C GLY A 211 -22.59 10.96 0.26
N THR A 212 -21.84 9.93 -0.15
CA THR A 212 -21.92 8.60 0.45
C THR A 212 -20.90 8.47 1.59
N PRO A 213 -21.34 8.05 2.80
CA PRO A 213 -20.41 7.80 3.91
C PRO A 213 -19.39 6.71 3.59
N LEU A 214 -18.23 6.81 4.22
CA LEU A 214 -17.19 5.77 4.20
C LEU A 214 -16.93 5.30 5.63
N ASN A 215 -16.57 4.01 5.79
CA ASN A 215 -16.28 3.46 7.11
C ASN A 215 -14.78 3.12 7.21
N GLY A 216 -13.97 4.12 7.56
CA GLY A 216 -12.52 4.00 7.72
C GLY A 216 -11.79 3.77 6.39
N PRO A 217 -11.79 4.75 5.45
CA PRO A 217 -11.02 4.67 4.21
C PRO A 217 -9.53 4.56 4.56
N ARG A 218 -8.91 3.42 4.24
CA ARG A 218 -7.60 3.07 4.79
C ARG A 218 -6.48 3.06 3.77
N SER A 219 -6.70 2.41 2.64
CA SER A 219 -5.70 2.29 1.58
C SER A 219 -6.38 2.36 0.23
N LEU A 220 -5.75 3.04 -0.71
CA LEU A 220 -6.28 3.25 -2.05
C LEU A 220 -5.22 3.01 -3.12
N ASP A 221 -5.68 2.59 -4.30
CA ASP A 221 -4.85 2.46 -5.49
C ASP A 221 -5.69 2.72 -6.75
N PHE A 222 -5.05 2.96 -7.90
CA PHE A 222 -5.73 3.18 -9.17
C PHE A 222 -5.48 2.03 -10.14
N ASP A 223 -6.52 1.62 -10.88
CA ASP A 223 -6.36 0.71 -11.99
C ASP A 223 -5.92 1.46 -13.27
N ALA A 224 -5.49 0.69 -14.28
CA ALA A 224 -5.02 1.25 -15.55
C ALA A 224 -6.10 2.02 -16.34
N THR A 225 -7.37 1.87 -15.97
CA THR A 225 -8.50 2.60 -16.58
C THR A 225 -8.87 3.85 -15.79
N GLY A 226 -8.14 4.14 -14.70
CA GLY A 226 -8.30 5.33 -13.87
C GLY A 226 -9.38 5.20 -12.80
N ASN A 227 -9.93 4.01 -12.54
CA ASN A 227 -10.83 3.82 -11.41
C ASN A 227 -10.04 3.70 -10.10
N LEU A 228 -10.59 4.26 -9.02
CA LEU A 228 -10.00 4.15 -7.69
C LEU A 228 -10.52 2.89 -6.99
N TRP A 229 -9.62 2.17 -6.35
CA TRP A 229 -9.90 1.05 -5.49
C TRP A 229 -9.62 1.43 -4.04
N LEU A 230 -10.53 1.10 -3.14
CA LEU A 230 -10.49 1.48 -1.73
C LEU A 230 -10.70 0.28 -0.82
N ALA A 231 -9.76 0.04 0.10
CA ALA A 231 -9.97 -0.82 1.25
C ALA A 231 -10.44 0.01 2.46
N THR A 232 -11.52 -0.43 3.10
CA THR A 232 -12.05 0.18 4.33
C THR A 232 -11.74 -0.71 5.52
N ARG A 233 -10.95 -0.18 6.46
CA ARG A 233 -10.48 -0.94 7.64
C ARG A 233 -11.62 -1.33 8.56
N GLU A 234 -12.38 -0.35 9.03
CA GLU A 234 -13.51 -0.54 9.94
C GLU A 234 -14.72 -1.18 9.25
N GLY A 235 -14.83 -0.96 7.94
CA GLY A 235 -15.88 -1.56 7.10
C GLY A 235 -15.62 -3.02 6.73
N ASN A 236 -14.38 -3.53 6.85
CA ASN A 236 -14.00 -4.87 6.37
C ASN A 236 -14.47 -5.15 4.93
N GLN A 237 -14.34 -4.15 4.05
CA GLN A 237 -14.83 -4.20 2.67
C GLN A 237 -13.85 -3.55 1.71
N VAL A 238 -13.99 -3.90 0.42
CA VAL A 238 -13.28 -3.26 -0.68
C VAL A 238 -14.29 -2.74 -1.70
N PHE A 239 -14.06 -1.53 -2.15
CA PHE A 239 -14.89 -0.84 -3.12
C PHE A 239 -14.08 -0.42 -4.35
N LYS A 240 -14.74 -0.41 -5.50
CA LYS A 240 -14.27 0.24 -6.72
C LYS A 240 -15.09 1.51 -6.96
N PHE A 241 -14.41 2.60 -7.16
CA PHE A 241 -15.01 3.88 -7.54
C PHE A 241 -14.89 4.03 -9.06
N ASP A 242 -16.00 3.83 -9.75
CA ASP A 242 -16.09 4.12 -11.18
C ASP A 242 -16.20 5.62 -11.38
N LEU A 243 -15.06 6.26 -11.70
CA LEU A 243 -14.96 7.71 -11.80
C LEU A 243 -15.74 8.25 -13.00
N LYS A 244 -15.92 7.44 -14.06
CA LYS A 244 -16.68 7.83 -15.23
C LYS A 244 -18.18 7.81 -14.96
N ALA A 245 -18.65 6.79 -14.25
CA ALA A 245 -20.06 6.65 -13.87
C ALA A 245 -20.43 7.45 -12.61
N GLY A 246 -19.44 7.94 -11.84
CA GLY A 246 -19.64 8.61 -10.56
C GLY A 246 -20.22 7.70 -9.47
N LYS A 247 -19.97 6.39 -9.53
CA LYS A 247 -20.58 5.36 -8.69
C LYS A 247 -19.56 4.57 -7.91
N ILE A 248 -19.95 4.12 -6.70
CA ILE A 248 -19.21 3.20 -5.86
C ILE A 248 -19.76 1.79 -6.06
N GLN A 249 -18.91 0.84 -6.36
CA GLN A 249 -19.23 -0.57 -6.52
C GLN A 249 -18.65 -1.35 -5.35
N HIS A 250 -19.47 -2.13 -4.64
CA HIS A 250 -18.98 -3.07 -3.63
C HIS A 250 -18.40 -4.31 -4.30
N ILE A 251 -17.17 -4.65 -3.96
CA ILE A 251 -16.44 -5.75 -4.63
C ILE A 251 -16.16 -6.92 -3.68
N VAL A 252 -15.71 -6.65 -2.46
CA VAL A 252 -15.31 -7.69 -1.50
C VAL A 252 -15.82 -7.39 -0.11
N GLY A 253 -16.19 -8.46 0.59
CA GLY A 253 -16.41 -8.46 2.03
C GLY A 253 -17.86 -8.20 2.43
N THR A 254 -18.34 -9.00 3.37
CA THR A 254 -19.70 -8.84 3.92
C THR A 254 -19.83 -7.70 4.92
N GLY A 255 -18.72 -7.02 5.27
CA GLY A 255 -18.65 -6.07 6.38
C GLY A 255 -18.41 -6.71 7.75
N LYS A 256 -18.58 -8.02 7.87
CA LYS A 256 -18.26 -8.77 9.09
C LYS A 256 -16.76 -9.09 9.14
N LYS A 257 -16.16 -8.97 10.33
CA LYS A 257 -14.79 -9.37 10.56
C LYS A 257 -14.65 -10.88 10.49
N GLY A 258 -13.64 -11.38 9.76
CA GLY A 258 -13.35 -12.81 9.64
C GLY A 258 -12.30 -13.15 8.61
N PHE A 259 -12.07 -14.46 8.42
CA PHE A 259 -11.08 -15.02 7.52
C PHE A 259 -11.68 -16.20 6.74
N THR A 260 -12.67 -15.91 5.89
CA THR A 260 -13.39 -16.92 5.10
C THR A 260 -13.53 -16.52 3.65
N GLY A 261 -14.06 -17.43 2.83
CA GLY A 261 -14.44 -17.18 1.44
C GLY A 261 -13.32 -17.42 0.42
N HIS A 262 -12.26 -18.15 0.79
CA HIS A 262 -11.19 -18.53 -0.15
C HIS A 262 -11.73 -19.45 -1.26
N GLY A 263 -11.44 -19.11 -2.52
CA GLY A 263 -11.93 -19.82 -3.71
C GLY A 263 -13.40 -19.54 -4.05
N GLY A 264 -14.12 -18.77 -3.21
CA GLY A 264 -15.53 -18.45 -3.39
C GLY A 264 -15.79 -17.00 -3.83
N PRO A 265 -17.10 -16.61 -3.91
CA PRO A 265 -17.50 -15.27 -4.31
C PRO A 265 -16.93 -14.20 -3.37
N ALA A 266 -16.24 -13.22 -3.91
CA ALA A 266 -15.55 -12.19 -3.12
C ALA A 266 -16.51 -11.35 -2.25
N LYS A 267 -17.72 -11.09 -2.73
CA LYS A 267 -18.75 -10.32 -1.97
C LYS A 267 -19.25 -11.06 -0.71
N GLU A 268 -19.14 -12.39 -0.69
CA GLU A 268 -19.60 -13.25 0.42
C GLU A 268 -18.49 -13.55 1.43
N ALA A 269 -17.26 -13.18 1.11
CA ALA A 269 -16.11 -13.37 1.98
C ALA A 269 -16.14 -12.48 3.22
N THR A 270 -15.40 -12.86 4.26
CA THR A 270 -15.13 -11.99 5.38
C THR A 270 -13.66 -11.54 5.36
N LEU A 271 -13.42 -10.26 5.63
CA LEU A 271 -12.10 -9.66 5.78
C LEU A 271 -11.87 -9.28 7.24
N SER A 272 -10.62 -9.08 7.62
CA SER A 272 -10.25 -8.70 8.99
C SER A 272 -9.35 -7.47 9.00
N GLY A 273 -9.96 -6.29 8.93
CA GLY A 273 -9.28 -5.01 8.98
C GLY A 273 -8.25 -4.84 7.86
N PRO A 274 -8.63 -4.88 6.57
CA PRO A 274 -7.69 -4.72 5.46
C PRO A 274 -7.05 -3.33 5.50
N LYS A 275 -5.71 -3.28 5.44
CA LYS A 275 -4.94 -2.04 5.58
C LYS A 275 -4.07 -1.69 4.38
N GLY A 276 -3.87 -2.61 3.46
CA GLY A 276 -3.15 -2.39 2.21
C GLY A 276 -3.95 -2.88 1.02
N ILE A 277 -3.86 -2.16 -0.08
CA ILE A 277 -4.41 -2.55 -1.39
C ILE A 277 -3.39 -2.26 -2.48
N ALA A 278 -3.28 -3.16 -3.44
CA ALA A 278 -2.47 -2.96 -4.63
C ALA A 278 -3.18 -3.53 -5.86
N VAL A 279 -3.24 -2.74 -6.91
CA VAL A 279 -3.77 -3.15 -8.20
C VAL A 279 -2.64 -3.75 -9.04
N ALA A 280 -2.77 -5.01 -9.38
CA ALA A 280 -1.79 -5.69 -10.21
C ALA A 280 -1.91 -5.29 -11.69
N PRO A 281 -0.84 -5.42 -12.51
CA PRO A 281 -0.88 -5.12 -13.95
C PRO A 281 -1.93 -5.91 -14.74
N ASN A 282 -2.30 -7.11 -14.26
CA ASN A 282 -3.36 -7.94 -14.85
C ASN A 282 -4.79 -7.53 -14.43
N GLY A 283 -4.92 -6.52 -13.56
CA GLY A 283 -6.17 -6.00 -13.03
C GLY A 283 -6.69 -6.71 -11.78
N ASN A 284 -6.01 -7.73 -11.27
CA ASN A 284 -6.35 -8.34 -10.00
C ASN A 284 -5.96 -7.43 -8.81
N ILE A 285 -6.66 -7.57 -7.70
CA ILE A 285 -6.48 -6.72 -6.53
C ILE A 285 -5.89 -7.54 -5.40
N TYR A 286 -4.75 -7.10 -4.88
CA TYR A 286 -4.11 -7.71 -3.72
C TYR A 286 -4.41 -6.91 -2.46
N LEU A 287 -4.66 -7.61 -1.37
CA LEU A 287 -5.06 -7.05 -0.08
C LEU A 287 -4.12 -7.51 1.02
N ALA A 288 -3.63 -6.58 1.82
CA ALA A 288 -3.08 -6.88 3.14
C ALA A 288 -4.26 -6.97 4.12
N ASP A 289 -4.76 -8.19 4.33
CA ASP A 289 -5.82 -8.46 5.30
C ASP A 289 -5.19 -8.63 6.68
N THR A 290 -4.92 -7.49 7.31
CA THR A 290 -3.92 -7.31 8.37
C THR A 290 -4.20 -8.12 9.62
N GLU A 291 -5.44 -8.10 10.11
CA GLU A 291 -5.78 -8.79 11.36
C GLU A 291 -6.07 -10.29 11.13
N SER A 292 -6.08 -10.75 9.87
CA SER A 292 -6.02 -12.16 9.50
C SER A 292 -4.63 -12.61 9.05
N HIS A 293 -3.63 -11.75 9.22
CA HIS A 293 -2.23 -12.09 8.95
C HIS A 293 -2.01 -12.72 7.56
N SER A 294 -2.69 -12.19 6.53
CA SER A 294 -2.69 -12.82 5.20
C SER A 294 -2.68 -11.83 4.06
N VAL A 295 -2.13 -12.27 2.93
CA VAL A 295 -2.31 -11.62 1.63
C VAL A 295 -3.43 -12.34 0.90
N ARG A 296 -4.47 -11.60 0.51
CA ARG A 296 -5.60 -12.10 -0.26
C ARG A 296 -5.62 -11.43 -1.63
N MET A 297 -6.13 -12.12 -2.65
CA MET A 297 -6.24 -11.59 -4.01
C MET A 297 -7.65 -11.76 -4.52
N VAL A 298 -8.19 -10.70 -5.08
CA VAL A 298 -9.45 -10.73 -5.84
C VAL A 298 -9.13 -10.99 -7.29
N ASP A 299 -9.58 -12.13 -7.82
CA ASP A 299 -9.69 -12.33 -9.26
C ASP A 299 -10.91 -11.54 -9.74
N VAL A 300 -10.66 -10.34 -10.27
CA VAL A 300 -11.73 -9.41 -10.66
C VAL A 300 -12.58 -9.97 -11.79
N LYS A 301 -12.00 -10.79 -12.68
CA LYS A 301 -12.72 -11.39 -13.82
C LYS A 301 -13.65 -12.51 -13.37
N LYS A 302 -13.23 -13.32 -12.39
CA LYS A 302 -14.03 -14.42 -11.84
C LYS A 302 -14.94 -13.95 -10.71
N GLY A 303 -14.63 -12.82 -10.07
CA GLY A 303 -15.33 -12.34 -8.87
C GLY A 303 -15.05 -13.18 -7.62
N THR A 304 -13.91 -13.89 -7.56
CA THR A 304 -13.51 -14.75 -6.44
C THR A 304 -12.43 -14.13 -5.58
N LEU A 305 -12.33 -14.57 -4.32
CA LEU A 305 -11.28 -14.18 -3.39
C LEU A 305 -10.38 -15.37 -3.09
N GLU A 306 -9.08 -15.21 -3.34
CA GLU A 306 -8.07 -16.25 -3.17
C GLU A 306 -7.15 -15.93 -1.99
N LEU A 307 -6.66 -16.96 -1.28
CA LEU A 307 -5.57 -16.82 -0.32
C LEU A 307 -4.24 -16.97 -1.07
N ILE A 308 -3.37 -15.98 -0.95
CA ILE A 308 -2.07 -15.94 -1.64
C ILE A 308 -0.91 -16.26 -0.69
N CYS A 309 -0.97 -15.73 0.54
CA CYS A 309 0.05 -15.98 1.56
C CYS A 309 -0.54 -15.78 2.95
N GLY A 310 -0.03 -16.54 3.90
CA GLY A 310 -0.46 -16.47 5.29
C GLY A 310 -1.34 -17.65 5.69
N THR A 311 -1.23 -18.06 6.97
CA THR A 311 -2.01 -19.16 7.55
C THR A 311 -3.28 -18.69 8.27
N GLY A 312 -3.45 -17.37 8.44
CA GLY A 312 -4.46 -16.78 9.31
C GLY A 312 -3.98 -16.57 10.76
N GLU A 313 -2.81 -17.12 11.11
CA GLU A 313 -2.21 -16.98 12.43
C GLU A 313 -1.00 -16.03 12.39
N LYS A 314 -0.80 -15.28 13.48
CA LYS A 314 0.34 -14.38 13.63
C LYS A 314 1.63 -15.16 13.87
N GLY A 315 2.68 -14.84 13.09
CA GLY A 315 4.00 -15.45 13.26
C GLY A 315 5.06 -14.80 12.37
N ASP A 316 6.22 -15.45 12.26
CA ASP A 316 7.36 -15.00 11.44
C ASP A 316 7.89 -16.15 10.58
N GLY A 317 7.26 -16.39 9.44
CA GLY A 317 7.70 -17.39 8.47
C GLY A 317 7.09 -18.79 8.68
N PRO A 318 7.71 -19.87 8.18
CA PRO A 318 8.99 -19.90 7.44
C PRO A 318 8.91 -19.31 6.03
N ASP A 319 10.07 -19.06 5.43
CA ASP A 319 10.21 -18.83 3.98
C ASP A 319 9.93 -20.16 3.24
N GLY A 320 9.50 -20.08 1.97
CA GLY A 320 9.19 -21.23 1.11
C GLY A 320 7.74 -21.21 0.62
N ASP A 321 6.90 -22.15 1.04
CA ASP A 321 5.49 -22.22 0.65
C ASP A 321 4.68 -21.05 1.24
N PRO A 322 4.09 -20.16 0.42
CA PRO A 322 3.36 -19.00 0.91
C PRO A 322 2.16 -19.36 1.81
N LEU A 323 1.53 -20.51 1.57
CA LEU A 323 0.37 -20.96 2.34
C LEU A 323 0.74 -21.56 3.71
N LYS A 324 2.04 -21.76 3.96
CA LYS A 324 2.58 -22.20 5.27
C LYS A 324 3.31 -21.06 6.01
N CYS A 325 3.52 -19.92 5.36
CA CYS A 325 4.19 -18.77 5.95
C CYS A 325 3.24 -18.04 6.89
N GLN A 326 3.60 -17.90 8.16
CA GLN A 326 2.92 -17.01 9.08
C GLN A 326 3.42 -15.57 8.89
N LEU A 327 2.50 -14.63 8.85
CA LEU A 327 2.77 -13.19 8.74
C LEU A 327 2.37 -12.49 10.05
N ALA A 328 2.93 -11.31 10.31
CA ALA A 328 2.66 -10.55 11.52
C ALA A 328 2.12 -9.14 11.21
N ARG A 329 0.79 -9.04 11.08
CA ARG A 329 0.06 -7.77 10.86
C ARG A 329 0.67 -6.93 9.74
N LEU A 330 0.74 -7.50 8.55
CA LEU A 330 1.23 -6.83 7.35
C LEU A 330 0.40 -5.57 7.02
N HIS A 331 1.05 -4.55 6.44
CA HIS A 331 0.39 -3.28 6.10
C HIS A 331 0.56 -2.89 4.63
N GLY A 332 1.77 -2.68 4.15
CA GLY A 332 2.04 -2.27 2.77
C GLY A 332 2.11 -3.45 1.80
N LEU A 333 1.60 -3.24 0.59
CA LEU A 333 1.73 -4.16 -0.53
C LEU A 333 2.17 -3.42 -1.80
N TRP A 334 2.98 -4.09 -2.60
CA TRP A 334 3.29 -3.69 -3.96
C TRP A 334 3.30 -4.92 -4.86
N VAL A 335 2.62 -4.83 -6.01
CA VAL A 335 2.65 -5.89 -7.04
C VAL A 335 3.46 -5.40 -8.22
N ASP A 336 4.51 -6.13 -8.54
CA ASP A 336 5.42 -5.79 -9.63
C ASP A 336 4.92 -6.30 -11.00
N ARG A 337 5.57 -5.85 -12.07
CA ARG A 337 5.19 -6.22 -13.44
C ARG A 337 5.39 -7.71 -13.73
N ASP A 338 6.32 -8.36 -13.07
CA ASP A 338 6.59 -9.80 -13.17
C ASP A 338 5.64 -10.66 -12.30
N GLY A 339 4.71 -10.03 -11.60
CA GLY A 339 3.78 -10.69 -10.67
C GLY A 339 4.33 -10.89 -9.26
N SER A 340 5.57 -10.49 -8.98
CA SER A 340 6.12 -10.52 -7.62
C SER A 340 5.34 -9.58 -6.70
N VAL A 341 5.05 -10.05 -5.47
CA VAL A 341 4.32 -9.27 -4.45
C VAL A 341 5.24 -8.96 -3.29
N PHE A 342 5.58 -7.69 -3.10
CA PHE A 342 6.34 -7.22 -1.94
C PHE A 342 5.39 -6.87 -0.79
N ILE A 343 5.75 -7.26 0.43
CA ILE A 343 4.90 -7.19 1.62
C ILE A 343 5.67 -6.52 2.75
N GLY A 344 5.12 -5.45 3.31
CA GLY A 344 5.57 -4.92 4.60
C GLY A 344 5.01 -5.81 5.71
N ASP A 345 5.74 -6.83 6.13
CA ASP A 345 5.40 -7.74 7.24
C ASP A 345 5.79 -7.06 8.55
N SER A 346 4.92 -6.15 8.98
CA SER A 346 5.27 -5.03 9.86
C SER A 346 5.74 -5.48 11.24
N GLU A 347 4.98 -6.32 11.93
CA GLU A 347 5.35 -6.79 13.28
C GLU A 347 6.34 -7.96 13.28
N ALA A 348 6.61 -8.55 12.10
CA ALA A 348 7.73 -9.45 11.89
C ALA A 348 9.04 -8.69 11.58
N HIS A 349 9.00 -7.35 11.47
CA HIS A 349 10.16 -6.54 11.13
C HIS A 349 10.88 -7.04 9.87
N ARG A 350 10.07 -7.38 8.82
CA ARG A 350 10.57 -7.86 7.53
C ARG A 350 9.83 -7.20 6.37
N VAL A 351 10.53 -7.01 5.28
CA VAL A 351 9.89 -6.95 3.97
C VAL A 351 10.02 -8.33 3.34
N ARG A 352 8.90 -8.92 2.92
CA ARG A 352 8.89 -10.20 2.23
C ARG A 352 8.54 -10.02 0.76
N VAL A 353 8.91 -11.01 -0.05
CA VAL A 353 8.51 -11.07 -1.45
C VAL A 353 7.96 -12.44 -1.79
N ILE A 354 6.80 -12.47 -2.44
CA ILE A 354 6.25 -13.67 -3.08
C ILE A 354 6.65 -13.60 -4.56
N ARG A 355 7.25 -14.66 -5.07
CA ARG A 355 7.56 -14.83 -6.49
C ARG A 355 6.70 -15.95 -7.08
N PRO A 356 6.13 -15.70 -8.30
CA PRO A 356 5.38 -16.73 -9.04
C PRO A 356 6.20 -17.96 -9.38
#